data_b3518517e6a2bf69993c6d2b95a9697a
#
_entry.id   b3518517e6a2bf69993c6d2b95a9697a
#
_cell.length_a   1.000
_cell.length_b   1.000
_cell.length_c   1.000
_cell.angle_alpha   90.00
_cell.angle_beta   90.00
_cell.angle_gamma   90.00
#
_symmetry.space_group_name_H-M   'P 1'
#
loop_
_entity.id
_entity.type
_entity.pdbx_description
1 polymer ?
#
loop_
_entity_poly.entity_id
_entity_poly.type
_entity_poly.pdbx_seq_one_letter_code
_entity_poly.pdbx_strand_id
1 'polypeptide(L)'
;GCNLIITTTASKDPIIFKDDLQLGTHITAVGADAIGKRELGEGVLGLANTVVADSVVQCVERGEISYALSAKEIKTKQICELGHILSGKSIGRKNREHITIADLTGVAVQDVQIATAVFESYLEKIN
;
A
#
# COMPACT_ATOMS: atom_id res chain seq x y z
N GLY A 1 -15.79 14.16 5.51
CA GLY A 1 -14.99 13.14 4.83
C GLY A 1 -13.70 12.84 5.58
N CYS A 2 -13.07 11.73 5.27
CA CYS A 2 -11.81 11.28 5.85
C CYS A 2 -10.73 11.34 4.78
N ASN A 3 -9.54 11.88 5.13
CA ASN A 3 -8.41 11.98 4.20
C ASN A 3 -7.38 10.86 4.37
N LEU A 4 -7.53 10.02 5.41
CA LEU A 4 -6.72 8.85 5.65
C LEU A 4 -7.63 7.63 5.78
N ILE A 5 -7.42 6.66 4.91
CA ILE A 5 -8.14 5.38 4.90
C ILE A 5 -7.11 4.27 5.05
N ILE A 6 -7.36 3.35 5.99
CA ILE A 6 -6.54 2.16 6.17
C ILE A 6 -7.47 0.96 6.08
N THR A 7 -7.22 0.05 5.12
CA THR A 7 -7.99 -1.17 4.95
C THR A 7 -7.16 -2.38 5.37
N THR A 8 -7.76 -3.25 6.20
CA THR A 8 -7.08 -4.42 6.80
C THR A 8 -7.98 -5.63 6.82
N THR A 9 -8.88 -5.76 5.84
CA THR A 9 -9.87 -6.83 5.82
C THR A 9 -9.40 -8.04 5.02
N ALA A 10 -10.05 -9.17 5.23
CA ALA A 10 -9.87 -10.36 4.41
C ALA A 10 -10.84 -10.42 3.22
N SER A 11 -11.40 -9.27 2.82
CA SER A 11 -12.42 -9.21 1.78
C SER A 11 -11.92 -9.74 0.43
N LYS A 12 -12.83 -10.34 -0.30
CA LYS A 12 -12.64 -10.73 -1.71
C LYS A 12 -13.35 -9.77 -2.67
N ASP A 13 -14.24 -8.95 -2.11
CA ASP A 13 -14.99 -7.96 -2.84
C ASP A 13 -14.58 -6.56 -2.39
N PRO A 14 -14.53 -5.59 -3.31
CA PRO A 14 -14.16 -4.21 -2.99
C PRO A 14 -15.04 -3.59 -1.92
N ILE A 15 -14.43 -2.81 -1.04
CA ILE A 15 -15.10 -2.07 0.05
C ILE A 15 -14.89 -0.56 -0.05
N ILE A 16 -13.95 -0.10 -0.87
CA ILE A 16 -13.71 1.32 -1.17
C ILE A 16 -13.87 1.54 -2.67
N PHE A 17 -14.62 2.54 -3.06
CA PHE A 17 -14.94 2.87 -4.44
C PHE A 17 -14.47 4.29 -4.79
N LYS A 18 -14.46 4.62 -6.08
CA LYS A 18 -14.01 5.94 -6.58
C LYS A 18 -14.76 7.11 -5.95
N ASP A 19 -16.06 6.94 -5.74
CA ASP A 19 -16.92 7.99 -5.21
C ASP A 19 -16.71 8.24 -3.70
N ASP A 20 -16.00 7.35 -3.02
CA ASP A 20 -15.59 7.52 -1.62
C ASP A 20 -14.37 8.44 -1.48
N LEU A 21 -13.66 8.72 -2.59
CA LEU A 21 -12.40 9.46 -2.57
C LEU A 21 -12.62 10.95 -2.84
N GLN A 22 -11.87 11.74 -2.11
CA GLN A 22 -11.75 13.19 -2.32
C GLN A 22 -10.27 13.57 -2.56
N LEU A 23 -10.04 14.76 -3.09
CA LEU A 23 -8.68 15.28 -3.23
C LEU A 23 -7.97 15.26 -1.87
N GLY A 24 -6.70 14.88 -1.87
CA GLY A 24 -5.89 14.76 -0.67
C GLY A 24 -6.05 13.45 0.10
N THR A 25 -6.88 12.51 -0.35
CA THR A 25 -7.00 11.20 0.29
C THR A 25 -5.70 10.41 0.20
N HIS A 26 -5.35 9.74 1.31
CA HIS A 26 -4.35 8.68 1.35
C HIS A 26 -5.02 7.36 1.71
N ILE A 27 -4.73 6.31 0.95
CA ILE A 27 -5.16 4.95 1.27
C ILE A 27 -3.92 4.11 1.56
N THR A 28 -3.96 3.37 2.66
CA THR A 28 -3.04 2.25 2.93
C THR A 28 -3.86 0.96 2.88
N ALA A 29 -3.70 0.20 1.82
CA ALA A 29 -4.36 -1.10 1.64
C ALA A 29 -3.42 -2.21 2.12
N VAL A 30 -3.84 -2.94 3.14
CA VAL A 30 -3.05 -4.01 3.78
C VAL A 30 -3.73 -5.36 3.69
N GLY A 31 -5.07 -5.38 3.54
CA GLY A 31 -5.85 -6.61 3.65
C GLY A 31 -5.71 -7.55 2.46
N ALA A 32 -5.37 -7.05 1.28
CA ALA A 32 -5.23 -7.84 0.04
C ALA A 32 -3.83 -8.49 -0.09
N ASP A 33 -3.35 -9.14 0.96
CA ASP A 33 -2.02 -9.76 1.08
C ASP A 33 -1.88 -11.11 0.35
N ALA A 34 -2.97 -11.64 -0.20
CA ALA A 34 -3.03 -12.93 -0.87
C ALA A 34 -3.85 -12.88 -2.16
N ILE A 35 -3.57 -13.81 -3.08
CA ILE A 35 -4.32 -13.94 -4.33
C ILE A 35 -5.81 -14.14 -4.03
N GLY A 36 -6.66 -13.40 -4.75
CA GLY A 36 -8.12 -13.45 -4.61
C GLY A 36 -8.69 -12.53 -3.52
N LYS A 37 -7.87 -11.84 -2.75
CA LYS A 37 -8.31 -10.77 -1.84
C LYS A 37 -8.31 -9.42 -2.56
N ARG A 38 -9.30 -8.59 -2.25
CA ARG A 38 -9.44 -7.26 -2.84
C ARG A 38 -10.23 -6.35 -1.91
N GLU A 39 -9.77 -5.13 -1.70
CA GLU A 39 -10.42 -4.12 -0.90
C GLU A 39 -10.81 -2.88 -1.72
N LEU A 40 -10.07 -2.57 -2.81
CA LEU A 40 -10.27 -1.38 -3.62
C LEU A 40 -11.01 -1.71 -4.93
N GLY A 41 -12.01 -0.89 -5.25
CA GLY A 41 -12.82 -1.01 -6.46
C GLY A 41 -12.07 -0.63 -7.72
N GLU A 42 -12.68 -0.99 -8.86
CA GLU A 42 -12.16 -0.64 -10.17
C GLU A 42 -12.04 0.88 -10.35
N GLY A 43 -10.90 1.31 -10.91
CA GLY A 43 -10.57 2.70 -11.17
C GLY A 43 -10.08 3.49 -9.95
N VAL A 44 -10.06 2.90 -8.74
CA VAL A 44 -9.54 3.58 -7.54
C VAL A 44 -8.04 3.88 -7.69
N LEU A 45 -7.25 2.90 -8.13
CA LEU A 45 -5.81 3.10 -8.35
C LEU A 45 -5.54 4.05 -9.52
N GLY A 46 -6.43 4.08 -10.52
CA GLY A 46 -6.35 5.00 -11.65
C GLY A 46 -6.47 6.48 -11.27
N LEU A 47 -7.10 6.80 -10.13
CA LEU A 47 -7.19 8.16 -9.59
C LEU A 47 -5.94 8.60 -8.83
N ALA A 48 -5.06 7.67 -8.47
CA ALA A 48 -3.91 7.99 -7.65
C ALA A 48 -2.82 8.75 -8.42
N ASN A 49 -2.36 9.86 -7.85
CA ASN A 49 -1.19 10.59 -8.33
C ASN A 49 0.13 9.87 -7.99
N THR A 50 0.10 9.04 -6.95
CA THR A 50 1.24 8.22 -6.53
C THR A 50 0.73 6.87 -6.05
N VAL A 51 1.21 5.80 -6.67
CA VAL A 51 0.97 4.42 -6.27
C VAL A 51 2.26 3.85 -5.70
N VAL A 52 2.19 3.33 -4.49
CA VAL A 52 3.34 2.82 -3.73
C VAL A 52 3.13 1.33 -3.44
N ALA A 53 4.18 0.55 -3.59
CA ALA A 53 4.25 -0.86 -3.20
C ALA A 53 5.30 -1.06 -2.11
N ASP A 54 5.09 -1.98 -1.19
CA ASP A 54 6.16 -2.47 -0.31
C ASP A 54 7.21 -3.28 -1.11
N SER A 55 6.76 -4.07 -2.07
CA SER A 55 7.57 -4.76 -3.07
C SER A 55 6.84 -4.79 -4.42
N VAL A 56 7.37 -4.13 -5.44
CA VAL A 56 6.76 -4.11 -6.77
C VAL A 56 6.60 -5.52 -7.34
N VAL A 57 7.62 -6.37 -7.20
CA VAL A 57 7.58 -7.75 -7.67
C VAL A 57 6.41 -8.51 -7.06
N GLN A 58 6.17 -8.33 -5.77
CA GLN A 58 5.11 -9.01 -5.03
C GLN A 58 3.71 -8.44 -5.36
N CYS A 59 3.58 -7.11 -5.41
CA CYS A 59 2.31 -6.44 -5.71
C CYS A 59 1.85 -6.61 -7.17
N VAL A 60 2.72 -6.98 -8.09
CA VAL A 60 2.33 -7.38 -9.45
C VAL A 60 1.60 -8.73 -9.48
N GLU A 61 1.92 -9.62 -8.55
CA GLU A 61 1.31 -10.96 -8.47
C GLU A 61 0.05 -11.00 -7.60
N ARG A 62 -0.03 -10.13 -6.58
CA ARG A 62 -1.13 -10.08 -5.60
C ARG A 62 -1.34 -8.66 -5.09
N GLY A 63 -2.42 -8.42 -4.35
CA GLY A 63 -2.76 -7.09 -3.84
C GLY A 63 -3.56 -6.26 -4.84
N GLU A 64 -3.80 -5.04 -4.48
CA GLU A 64 -4.62 -4.10 -5.25
C GLU A 64 -3.97 -3.71 -6.58
N ILE A 65 -2.65 -3.57 -6.60
CA ILE A 65 -1.87 -3.25 -7.79
C ILE A 65 -2.04 -4.32 -8.87
N SER A 66 -2.10 -5.61 -8.51
CA SER A 66 -2.28 -6.70 -9.48
C SER A 66 -3.60 -6.58 -10.25
N TYR A 67 -4.67 -6.21 -9.57
CA TYR A 67 -5.97 -5.97 -10.20
C TYR A 67 -5.94 -4.75 -11.12
N ALA A 68 -5.36 -3.64 -10.65
CA ALA A 68 -5.27 -2.41 -11.44
C ALA A 68 -4.40 -2.55 -12.69
N LEU A 69 -3.32 -3.33 -12.63
CA LEU A 69 -2.50 -3.67 -13.79
C LEU A 69 -3.28 -4.53 -14.80
N SER A 70 -4.00 -5.55 -14.30
CA SER A 70 -4.83 -6.43 -15.14
C SER A 70 -5.95 -5.65 -15.83
N ALA A 71 -6.57 -4.71 -15.13
CA ALA A 71 -7.60 -3.81 -15.67
C ALA A 71 -7.02 -2.66 -16.52
N LYS A 72 -5.68 -2.53 -16.63
CA LYS A 72 -4.98 -1.45 -17.35
C LYS A 72 -5.26 -0.05 -16.80
N GLU A 73 -5.65 0.06 -15.55
CA GLU A 73 -5.85 1.34 -14.85
C GLU A 73 -4.53 2.08 -14.62
N ILE A 74 -3.46 1.32 -14.34
CA ILE A 74 -2.12 1.83 -14.12
C ILE A 74 -1.10 1.02 -14.93
N LYS A 75 0.12 1.53 -15.02
CA LYS A 75 1.28 0.86 -15.63
C LYS A 75 2.36 0.63 -14.59
N THR A 76 3.13 -0.44 -14.71
CA THR A 76 4.21 -0.78 -13.77
C THR A 76 5.18 0.38 -13.52
N LYS A 77 5.50 1.18 -14.56
CA LYS A 77 6.37 2.36 -14.45
C LYS A 77 5.81 3.49 -13.55
N GLN A 78 4.54 3.45 -13.18
CA GLN A 78 3.88 4.42 -12.29
C GLN A 78 3.96 4.00 -10.82
N ILE A 79 4.40 2.78 -10.55
CA ILE A 79 4.49 2.22 -9.21
C ILE A 79 5.87 2.55 -8.63
N CYS A 80 5.88 3.02 -7.41
CA CYS A 80 7.09 3.36 -6.65
C CYS A 80 7.24 2.43 -5.45
N GLU A 81 8.43 1.93 -5.19
CA GLU A 81 8.68 1.18 -3.96
C GLU A 81 8.77 2.11 -2.75
N LEU A 82 8.16 1.70 -1.65
CA LEU A 82 8.17 2.44 -0.39
C LEU A 82 9.61 2.72 0.08
N GLY A 83 10.50 1.75 -0.05
CA GLY A 83 11.91 1.91 0.30
C GLY A 83 12.62 3.01 -0.50
N HIS A 84 12.22 3.25 -1.74
CA HIS A 84 12.78 4.35 -2.54
C HIS A 84 12.31 5.72 -2.04
N ILE A 85 11.06 5.81 -1.56
CA ILE A 85 10.55 7.06 -0.96
C ILE A 85 11.27 7.34 0.36
N LEU A 86 11.39 6.34 1.23
CA LEU A 86 12.03 6.48 2.53
C LEU A 86 13.52 6.82 2.43
N SER A 87 14.20 6.31 1.39
CA SER A 87 15.62 6.62 1.13
C SER A 87 15.84 7.92 0.34
N GLY A 88 14.79 8.65 -0.02
CA GLY A 88 14.86 9.88 -0.80
C GLY A 88 15.16 9.69 -2.30
N LYS A 89 15.16 8.45 -2.79
CA LYS A 89 15.38 8.14 -4.22
C LYS A 89 14.16 8.46 -5.09
N SER A 90 12.99 8.49 -4.49
CA SER A 90 11.73 8.82 -5.15
C SER A 90 10.92 9.80 -4.32
N ILE A 91 10.13 10.64 -5.00
CA ILE A 91 9.24 11.59 -4.36
C ILE A 91 7.87 10.92 -4.16
N GLY A 92 7.38 10.94 -2.93
CA GLY A 92 6.04 10.48 -2.58
C GLY A 92 4.95 11.52 -2.95
N ARG A 93 4.16 11.94 -1.96
CA ARG A 93 3.14 12.98 -2.12
C ARG A 93 3.79 14.33 -2.42
N LYS A 94 3.39 15.00 -3.51
CA LYS A 94 3.96 16.29 -3.93
C LYS A 94 3.16 17.51 -3.46
N ASN A 95 1.86 17.35 -3.23
CA ASN A 95 1.02 18.41 -2.70
C ASN A 95 -0.17 17.83 -1.90
N ARG A 96 -0.95 18.72 -1.25
CA ARG A 96 -2.04 18.31 -0.36
C ARG A 96 -3.26 17.74 -1.07
N GLU A 97 -3.44 18.01 -2.35
CA GLU A 97 -4.59 17.55 -3.15
C GLU A 97 -4.33 16.19 -3.80
N HIS A 98 -3.07 15.73 -3.82
CA HIS A 98 -2.74 14.45 -4.40
C HIS A 98 -3.44 13.29 -3.68
N ILE A 99 -4.08 12.42 -4.44
CA ILE A 99 -4.50 11.10 -3.98
C ILE A 99 -3.29 10.18 -4.03
N THR A 100 -3.02 9.51 -2.93
CA THR A 100 -1.89 8.57 -2.82
C THR A 100 -2.38 7.23 -2.27
N ILE A 101 -1.92 6.14 -2.86
CA ILE A 101 -2.32 4.78 -2.47
C ILE A 101 -1.06 3.95 -2.23
N ALA A 102 -0.98 3.32 -1.06
CA ALA A 102 0.04 2.34 -0.73
C ALA A 102 -0.61 0.95 -0.65
N ASP A 103 -0.14 0.04 -1.47
CA ASP A 103 -0.51 -1.38 -1.45
C ASP A 103 0.59 -2.15 -0.73
N LEU A 104 0.26 -2.69 0.45
CA LEU A 104 1.21 -3.34 1.34
C LEU A 104 0.81 -4.82 1.50
N THR A 105 1.46 -5.68 0.73
CA THR A 105 1.19 -7.12 0.73
C THR A 105 1.98 -7.89 1.79
N GLY A 106 2.78 -7.17 2.59
CA GLY A 106 3.63 -7.73 3.64
C GLY A 106 4.96 -8.26 3.10
N VAL A 107 6.04 -7.84 3.72
CA VAL A 107 7.40 -8.31 3.40
C VAL A 107 8.08 -8.83 4.66
N ALA A 108 8.70 -10.00 4.58
CA ALA A 108 9.28 -10.71 5.72
C ALA A 108 10.33 -9.90 6.51
N VAL A 109 10.94 -8.89 5.87
CA VAL A 109 11.88 -7.98 6.55
C VAL A 109 11.22 -7.22 7.70
N GLN A 110 9.92 -6.92 7.60
CA GLN A 110 9.17 -6.24 8.68
C GLN A 110 9.07 -7.12 9.92
N ASP A 111 8.78 -8.42 9.74
CA ASP A 111 8.70 -9.40 10.83
C ASP A 111 10.05 -9.58 11.50
N VAL A 112 11.12 -9.68 10.71
CA VAL A 112 12.49 -9.80 11.24
C VAL A 112 12.87 -8.56 12.05
N GLN A 113 12.57 -7.36 11.55
CA GLN A 113 12.93 -6.11 12.23
C GLN A 113 12.17 -5.95 13.56
N ILE A 114 10.86 -6.21 13.58
CA ILE A 114 10.10 -6.10 14.83
C ILE A 114 10.51 -7.17 15.84
N ALA A 115 10.78 -8.41 15.41
CA ALA A 115 11.25 -9.47 16.28
C ALA A 115 12.62 -9.12 16.90
N THR A 116 13.53 -8.57 16.10
CA THR A 116 14.84 -8.10 16.57
C THR A 116 14.68 -6.97 17.61
N ALA A 117 13.87 -5.96 17.33
CA ALA A 117 13.66 -4.84 18.25
C ALA A 117 13.05 -5.28 19.58
N VAL A 118 12.07 -6.22 19.53
CA VAL A 118 11.46 -6.80 20.74
C VAL A 118 12.49 -7.58 21.55
N PHE A 119 13.31 -8.39 20.88
CA PHE A 119 14.35 -9.19 21.54
C PHE A 119 15.42 -8.31 22.21
N GLU A 120 15.91 -7.28 21.51
CA GLU A 120 16.88 -6.33 22.06
C GLU A 120 16.32 -5.58 23.28
N SER A 121 15.07 -5.08 23.18
CA SER A 121 14.39 -4.42 24.32
C SER A 121 14.15 -5.35 25.51
N TYR A 122 13.95 -6.65 25.26
CA TYR A 122 13.86 -7.63 26.33
C TYR A 122 15.21 -7.83 27.04
N LEU A 123 16.31 -7.94 26.28
CA LEU A 123 17.65 -8.10 26.86
C LEU A 123 18.06 -6.88 27.71
N GLU A 124 17.69 -5.65 27.30
CA GLU A 124 17.97 -4.44 28.08
C GLU A 124 17.25 -4.42 29.42
N LYS A 125 16.08 -5.09 29.53
CA LYS A 125 15.30 -5.13 30.80
C LYS A 125 15.78 -6.17 31.80
N ILE A 126 16.51 -7.17 31.34
CA ILE A 126 16.99 -8.28 32.22
C ILE A 126 18.46 -8.12 32.63
N ASN A 127 19.16 -7.15 32.06
CA ASN A 127 20.51 -6.74 32.46
C ASN A 127 20.46 -5.48 33.35
#